data_a23c399d4588843b1aa2109da414d760
#
_entry.id   a23c399d4588843b1aa2109da414d760
#
_cell.length_a   1.000
_cell.length_b   1.000
_cell.length_c   1.000
_cell.angle_alpha   90.00
_cell.angle_beta   90.00
_cell.angle_gamma   90.00
#
_symmetry.space_group_name_H-M   'P 1'
#
loop_
_entity.id
_entity.type
_entity.pdbx_description
1 polymer ?
#
loop_
_entity_poly.entity_id
_entity_poly.type
_entity_poly.pdbx_seq_one_letter_code
_entity_poly.pdbx_strand_id
1 'polypeptide(L)'
;NTGGTGAASVTALKYTGRAAEIGLLEVHQALELNNLRDKVVLRCSGAHQVGSDVVKSALLGADSFEFGTTALMMLKCVMAKNCNIKCPAGLTTNSEVFDGDPRALAQYFMNVAQEIREILAFLGFKSLAEARGKVDYLHLLDHPSSVGQLHLKNFAYIPHHKKVKSP
;
A
#
# COMPACT_ATOMS: atom_id res chain seq x y z
N ASN A 1 -3.13 8.04 -5.97
CA ASN A 1 -3.51 9.35 -5.41
C ASN A 1 -3.17 9.48 -3.92
N THR A 2 -2.42 8.58 -3.39
CA THR A 2 -1.99 8.54 -2.00
C THR A 2 -0.49 8.34 -1.96
N GLY A 3 0.12 8.71 -0.89
CA GLY A 3 1.56 8.86 -0.83
C GLY A 3 1.93 10.31 -1.24
N GLY A 4 3.07 10.71 -0.94
CA GLY A 4 3.50 12.09 -1.00
C GLY A 4 3.52 12.73 0.38
N THR A 5 4.34 13.75 0.51
CA THR A 5 4.53 14.45 1.78
C THR A 5 3.55 15.60 1.93
N GLY A 6 3.37 16.09 3.16
CA GLY A 6 2.60 17.32 3.42
C GLY A 6 3.15 18.55 2.69
N ALA A 7 4.40 18.50 2.24
CA ALA A 7 5.07 19.55 1.47
C ALA A 7 4.90 19.40 -0.06
N ALA A 8 4.26 18.33 -0.54
CA ALA A 8 4.04 18.15 -1.97
C ALA A 8 3.17 19.28 -2.54
N SER A 9 3.54 19.80 -3.73
CA SER A 9 2.77 20.83 -4.41
C SER A 9 1.36 20.34 -4.76
N VAL A 10 0.39 21.24 -4.81
CA VAL A 10 -1.00 20.91 -5.19
C VAL A 10 -1.06 20.27 -6.58
N THR A 11 -0.21 20.71 -7.50
CA THR A 11 -0.11 20.15 -8.84
C THR A 11 0.34 18.69 -8.80
N ALA A 12 1.37 18.37 -8.01
CA ALA A 12 1.84 16.99 -7.84
C ALA A 12 0.75 16.10 -7.21
N LEU A 13 0.06 16.59 -6.17
CA LEU A 13 -1.00 15.84 -5.50
C LEU A 13 -2.20 15.53 -6.40
N LYS A 14 -2.54 16.43 -7.32
CA LYS A 14 -3.74 16.30 -8.15
C LYS A 14 -3.51 15.62 -9.49
N TYR A 15 -2.35 15.80 -10.08
CA TYR A 15 -2.14 15.50 -11.51
C TYR A 15 -1.00 14.53 -11.80
N THR A 16 -0.35 13.98 -10.78
CA THR A 16 0.71 12.99 -10.97
C THR A 16 0.36 11.65 -10.34
N GLY A 17 0.94 10.60 -10.91
CA GLY A 17 0.80 9.24 -10.41
C GLY A 17 -0.52 8.57 -10.79
N ARG A 18 -0.60 7.30 -10.42
CA ARG A 18 -1.78 6.43 -10.54
C ARG A 18 -2.27 6.03 -9.16
N ALA A 19 -3.43 5.38 -9.10
CA ALA A 19 -3.83 4.65 -7.90
C ALA A 19 -2.74 3.63 -7.54
N ALA A 20 -2.38 3.55 -6.27
CA ALA A 20 -1.27 2.71 -5.80
C ALA A 20 -1.47 1.23 -6.17
N GLU A 21 -2.69 0.75 -6.10
CA GLU A 21 -3.07 -0.62 -6.45
C GLU A 21 -2.79 -0.92 -7.93
N ILE A 22 -3.13 0.01 -8.82
CA ILE A 22 -2.90 -0.14 -10.27
C ILE A 22 -1.40 -0.15 -10.54
N GLY A 23 -0.67 0.83 -10.03
CA GLY A 23 0.77 0.92 -10.23
C GLY A 23 1.54 -0.26 -9.66
N LEU A 24 1.13 -0.76 -8.50
CA LEU A 24 1.73 -1.93 -7.87
C LEU A 24 1.58 -3.17 -8.75
N LEU A 25 0.37 -3.43 -9.24
CA LEU A 25 0.09 -4.59 -10.08
C LEU A 25 0.83 -4.52 -11.42
N GLU A 26 0.84 -3.35 -12.07
CA GLU A 26 1.59 -3.14 -13.33
C GLU A 26 3.09 -3.43 -13.15
N VAL A 27 3.69 -2.94 -12.06
CA VAL A 27 5.11 -3.18 -11.75
C VAL A 27 5.36 -4.65 -11.44
N HIS A 28 4.50 -5.28 -10.64
CA HIS A 28 4.60 -6.70 -10.34
C HIS A 28 4.56 -7.55 -11.61
N GLN A 29 3.58 -7.30 -12.48
CA GLN A 29 3.44 -7.98 -13.77
C GLN A 29 4.68 -7.78 -14.67
N ALA A 30 5.17 -6.56 -14.77
CA ALA A 30 6.36 -6.25 -15.56
C ALA A 30 7.60 -6.99 -15.05
N LEU A 31 7.78 -7.08 -13.74
CA LEU A 31 8.88 -7.83 -13.12
C LEU A 31 8.76 -9.33 -13.37
N GLU A 32 7.57 -9.90 -13.24
CA GLU A 32 7.31 -11.32 -13.56
C GLU A 32 7.61 -11.64 -15.03
N LEU A 33 7.09 -10.83 -15.95
CA LEU A 33 7.28 -11.00 -17.40
C LEU A 33 8.76 -10.96 -17.81
N ASN A 34 9.59 -10.22 -17.08
CA ASN A 34 11.02 -10.08 -17.36
C ASN A 34 11.90 -11.00 -16.50
N ASN A 35 11.34 -11.91 -15.70
CA ASN A 35 12.06 -12.78 -14.75
C ASN A 35 12.94 -11.99 -13.76
N LEU A 36 12.48 -10.83 -13.34
CA LEU A 36 13.16 -9.95 -12.39
C LEU A 36 12.51 -9.95 -11.01
N ARG A 37 11.30 -10.52 -10.87
CA ARG A 37 10.50 -10.40 -9.65
C ARG A 37 11.23 -10.91 -8.40
N ASP A 38 11.94 -12.02 -8.51
CA ASP A 38 12.67 -12.61 -7.38
C ASP A 38 14.02 -11.91 -7.08
N LYS A 39 14.42 -10.94 -7.90
CA LYS A 39 15.68 -10.19 -7.73
C LYS A 39 15.49 -8.88 -6.96
N VAL A 40 14.25 -8.50 -6.66
CA VAL A 40 13.92 -7.21 -6.05
C VAL A 40 12.91 -7.37 -4.93
N VAL A 41 12.97 -6.48 -3.95
CA VAL A 41 11.92 -6.29 -2.94
C VAL A 41 11.00 -5.18 -3.40
N LEU A 42 9.76 -5.51 -3.72
CA LEU A 42 8.75 -4.54 -4.14
C LEU A 42 8.04 -3.96 -2.92
N ARG A 43 8.29 -2.67 -2.66
CA ARG A 43 7.69 -1.96 -1.54
C ARG A 43 6.50 -1.12 -2.02
N CYS A 44 5.37 -1.29 -1.35
CA CYS A 44 4.19 -0.48 -1.60
C CYS A 44 4.06 0.65 -0.57
N SER A 45 3.95 1.87 -1.06
CA SER A 45 3.59 3.06 -0.29
C SER A 45 2.29 3.62 -0.83
N GLY A 46 1.29 3.77 0.00
CA GLY A 46 0.01 4.32 -0.47
C GLY A 46 -1.14 4.09 0.49
N ALA A 47 -1.30 4.97 1.47
CA ALA A 47 -2.45 5.05 2.37
C ALA A 47 -2.81 3.75 3.12
N HIS A 48 -1.85 2.91 3.44
CA HIS A 48 -2.11 1.78 4.34
C HIS A 48 -2.58 2.29 5.70
N GLN A 49 -3.74 1.83 6.14
CA GLN A 49 -4.35 2.22 7.40
C GLN A 49 -4.71 1.03 8.27
N VAL A 50 -5.09 -0.08 7.67
CA VAL A 50 -5.57 -1.28 8.35
C VAL A 50 -4.93 -2.54 7.76
N GLY A 51 -5.09 -3.67 8.41
CA GLY A 51 -4.51 -4.93 7.96
C GLY A 51 -5.02 -5.40 6.60
N SER A 52 -6.27 -5.11 6.28
CA SER A 52 -6.85 -5.43 4.97
C SER A 52 -6.18 -4.69 3.81
N ASP A 53 -5.68 -3.45 4.01
CA ASP A 53 -4.91 -2.74 2.98
C ASP A 53 -3.57 -3.43 2.71
N VAL A 54 -2.93 -3.94 3.77
CA VAL A 54 -1.66 -4.69 3.66
C VAL A 54 -1.88 -5.99 2.91
N VAL A 55 -2.90 -6.78 3.27
CA VAL A 55 -3.19 -8.05 2.59
C VAL A 55 -3.57 -7.81 1.13
N LYS A 56 -4.38 -6.79 0.83
CA LYS A 56 -4.71 -6.39 -0.54
C LYS A 56 -3.44 -6.08 -1.34
N SER A 57 -2.52 -5.29 -0.78
CA SER A 57 -1.26 -4.94 -1.44
C SER A 57 -0.34 -6.16 -1.61
N ALA A 58 -0.33 -7.10 -0.67
CA ALA A 58 0.39 -8.37 -0.83
C ALA A 58 -0.19 -9.20 -1.97
N LEU A 59 -1.50 -9.35 -2.04
CA LEU A 59 -2.18 -10.05 -3.14
C LEU A 59 -1.87 -9.42 -4.50
N LEU A 60 -1.67 -8.09 -4.56
CA LEU A 60 -1.25 -7.37 -5.77
C LEU A 60 0.26 -7.46 -6.05
N GLY A 61 1.04 -8.08 -5.18
CA GLY A 61 2.44 -8.40 -5.44
C GLY A 61 3.48 -7.67 -4.57
N ALA A 62 3.10 -6.90 -3.56
CA ALA A 62 4.06 -6.24 -2.67
C ALA A 62 4.72 -7.23 -1.70
N ASP A 63 6.01 -6.97 -1.38
CA ASP A 63 6.76 -7.67 -0.34
C ASP A 63 6.77 -6.92 0.99
N SER A 64 6.72 -5.59 0.93
CA SER A 64 6.80 -4.71 2.10
C SER A 64 5.90 -3.49 1.95
N PHE A 65 5.55 -2.88 3.08
CA PHE A 65 4.48 -1.89 3.16
C PHE A 65 4.94 -0.69 3.96
N GLU A 66 4.62 0.51 3.47
CA GLU A 66 4.94 1.75 4.17
C GLU A 66 3.69 2.38 4.78
N PHE A 67 3.85 2.85 6.00
CA PHE A 67 2.85 3.59 6.75
C PHE A 67 3.37 5.00 7.02
N GLY A 68 2.83 5.99 6.34
CA GLY A 68 3.20 7.40 6.54
C GLY A 68 2.21 8.10 7.46
N THR A 69 1.15 8.63 6.84
CA THR A 69 0.16 9.49 7.52
C THR A 69 -0.46 8.85 8.74
N THR A 70 -0.83 7.57 8.68
CA THR A 70 -1.48 6.89 9.80
C THR A 70 -0.54 6.76 11.00
N ALA A 71 0.73 6.45 10.76
CA ALA A 71 1.75 6.42 11.82
C ALA A 71 1.92 7.81 12.47
N LEU A 72 1.92 8.88 11.66
CA LEU A 72 1.96 10.24 12.17
C LEU A 72 0.72 10.60 13.00
N MET A 73 -0.46 10.15 12.58
CA MET A 73 -1.71 10.37 13.32
C MET A 73 -1.70 9.68 14.69
N MET A 74 -1.09 8.49 14.79
CA MET A 74 -0.90 7.83 16.10
C MET A 74 0.02 8.64 17.03
N LEU A 75 0.87 9.48 16.48
CA LEU A 75 1.70 10.43 17.20
C LEU A 75 1.06 11.83 17.29
N LYS A 76 -0.27 11.92 17.18
CA LYS A 76 -1.08 13.14 17.31
C LYS A 76 -0.94 14.16 16.16
N CYS A 77 -0.53 13.74 14.96
CA CYS A 77 -0.60 14.59 13.78
C CYS A 77 -2.06 14.98 13.49
N VAL A 78 -2.33 16.26 13.37
CA VAL A 78 -3.67 16.81 13.09
C VAL A 78 -3.90 17.12 11.61
N MET A 79 -3.00 16.70 10.72
CA MET A 79 -3.09 16.87 9.26
C MET A 79 -3.27 18.34 8.80
N ALA A 80 -2.78 19.31 9.58
CA ALA A 80 -2.91 20.73 9.28
C ALA A 80 -2.07 21.21 8.08
N LYS A 81 -1.16 20.36 7.58
CA LYS A 81 -0.23 20.65 6.45
C LYS A 81 0.70 21.85 6.67
N ASN A 82 0.87 22.30 7.91
CA ASN A 82 1.80 23.36 8.31
C ASN A 82 3.18 22.80 8.73
N CYS A 83 3.59 21.70 8.12
CA CYS A 83 4.78 20.94 8.53
C CYS A 83 6.07 21.76 8.51
N ASN A 84 6.21 22.70 7.57
CA ASN A 84 7.43 23.45 7.34
C ASN A 84 7.48 24.82 8.07
N ILE A 85 6.36 25.26 8.65
CA ILE A 85 6.26 26.58 9.27
C ILE A 85 6.17 26.44 10.80
N LYS A 86 5.03 26.00 11.28
CA LYS A 86 4.76 25.77 12.69
C LYS A 86 3.84 24.56 12.83
N CYS A 87 4.42 23.39 13.08
CA CYS A 87 3.66 22.16 13.22
C CYS A 87 2.83 22.20 14.51
N PRO A 88 1.50 22.07 14.44
CA PRO A 88 0.67 22.10 15.66
C PRO A 88 0.93 20.94 16.60
N ALA A 89 1.39 19.81 16.07
CA ALA A 89 1.70 18.60 16.83
C ALA A 89 3.19 18.45 17.16
N GLY A 90 4.04 19.41 16.75
CA GLY A 90 5.47 19.36 17.04
C GLY A 90 6.27 18.27 16.37
N LEU A 91 5.71 17.55 15.38
CA LEU A 91 6.36 16.40 14.75
C LEU A 91 7.50 16.77 13.80
N THR A 92 7.44 17.93 13.17
CA THR A 92 8.43 18.39 12.18
C THR A 92 9.11 19.69 12.58
N THR A 93 8.34 20.65 13.01
CA THR A 93 8.81 21.95 13.56
C THR A 93 8.08 22.18 14.86
N ASN A 94 8.54 23.14 15.70
CA ASN A 94 7.88 23.49 16.95
C ASN A 94 7.89 22.31 17.96
N SER A 95 9.03 21.64 18.08
CA SER A 95 9.19 20.39 18.85
C SER A 95 8.85 20.52 20.34
N GLU A 96 8.82 21.72 20.87
CA GLU A 96 8.46 22.02 22.27
C GLU A 96 7.00 21.68 22.62
N VAL A 97 6.10 21.57 21.61
CA VAL A 97 4.71 21.16 21.83
C VAL A 97 4.47 19.67 21.57
N PHE A 98 5.52 18.91 21.20
CA PHE A 98 5.36 17.49 20.91
C PHE A 98 5.09 16.70 22.19
N ASP A 99 3.99 15.97 22.19
CA ASP A 99 3.58 15.07 23.29
C ASP A 99 3.10 13.70 22.79
N GLY A 100 3.63 13.24 21.65
CA GLY A 100 3.30 11.94 21.09
C GLY A 100 3.70 10.77 21.99
N ASP A 101 2.82 9.76 22.10
CA ASP A 101 3.09 8.54 22.85
C ASP A 101 3.52 7.39 21.88
N PRO A 102 4.78 6.92 21.95
CA PRO A 102 5.24 5.81 21.11
C PRO A 102 4.49 4.51 21.37
N ARG A 103 3.89 4.34 22.55
CA ARG A 103 3.08 3.15 22.87
C ARG A 103 1.81 3.10 22.05
N ALA A 104 1.20 4.25 21.75
CA ALA A 104 0.03 4.32 20.88
C ALA A 104 0.38 3.83 19.46
N LEU A 105 1.54 4.22 18.92
CA LEU A 105 2.03 3.75 17.64
C LEU A 105 2.34 2.24 17.66
N ALA A 106 3.00 1.76 18.72
CA ALA A 106 3.27 0.32 18.89
C ALA A 106 1.98 -0.50 18.94
N GLN A 107 0.99 -0.06 19.74
CA GLN A 107 -0.31 -0.72 19.85
C GLN A 107 -1.04 -0.74 18.50
N TYR A 108 -1.00 0.34 17.76
CA TYR A 108 -1.58 0.39 16.43
C TYR A 108 -0.98 -0.69 15.51
N PHE A 109 0.34 -0.82 15.44
CA PHE A 109 0.97 -1.85 14.62
C PHE A 109 0.68 -3.28 15.11
N MET A 110 0.55 -3.48 16.41
CA MET A 110 0.10 -4.77 16.95
C MET A 110 -1.31 -5.13 16.50
N ASN A 111 -2.23 -4.17 16.49
CA ASN A 111 -3.59 -4.37 16.02
C ASN A 111 -3.61 -4.64 14.50
N VAL A 112 -2.86 -3.89 13.70
CA VAL A 112 -2.71 -4.16 12.25
C VAL A 112 -2.17 -5.56 12.01
N ALA A 113 -1.14 -5.98 12.75
CA ALA A 113 -0.58 -7.32 12.60
C ALA A 113 -1.58 -8.42 12.98
N GLN A 114 -2.40 -8.19 14.00
CA GLN A 114 -3.46 -9.13 14.39
C GLN A 114 -4.53 -9.25 13.30
N GLU A 115 -5.01 -8.13 12.76
CA GLU A 115 -5.98 -8.13 11.66
C GLU A 115 -5.40 -8.86 10.43
N ILE A 116 -4.13 -8.63 10.07
CA ILE A 116 -3.47 -9.36 8.98
C ILE A 116 -3.50 -10.87 9.22
N ARG A 117 -3.17 -11.34 10.44
CA ARG A 117 -3.20 -12.77 10.77
C ARG A 117 -4.60 -13.36 10.60
N GLU A 118 -5.63 -12.65 11.04
CA GLU A 118 -7.02 -13.09 10.94
C GLU A 118 -7.46 -13.19 9.47
N ILE A 119 -7.13 -12.20 8.64
CA ILE A 119 -7.45 -12.23 7.21
C ILE A 119 -6.69 -13.36 6.51
N LEU A 120 -5.38 -13.51 6.76
CA LEU A 120 -4.59 -14.59 6.16
C LEU A 120 -5.14 -15.96 6.55
N ALA A 121 -5.50 -16.17 7.82
CA ALA A 121 -6.10 -17.40 8.30
C ALA A 121 -7.44 -17.69 7.60
N PHE A 122 -8.30 -16.68 7.45
CA PHE A 122 -9.56 -16.78 6.72
C PHE A 122 -9.36 -17.16 5.25
N LEU A 123 -8.32 -16.60 4.60
CA LEU A 123 -7.99 -16.91 3.20
C LEU A 123 -7.20 -18.22 3.04
N GLY A 124 -6.75 -18.86 4.12
CA GLY A 124 -5.98 -20.10 4.10
C GLY A 124 -4.48 -19.93 3.88
N PHE A 125 -3.92 -18.72 4.00
CA PHE A 125 -2.49 -18.44 3.88
C PHE A 125 -1.78 -18.49 5.23
N LYS A 126 -0.54 -18.98 5.23
CA LYS A 126 0.32 -19.02 6.42
C LYS A 126 1.13 -17.74 6.62
N SER A 127 1.31 -16.96 5.55
CA SER A 127 2.12 -15.74 5.57
C SER A 127 1.75 -14.77 4.45
N LEU A 128 2.16 -13.49 4.58
CA LEU A 128 2.05 -12.51 3.49
C LEU A 128 2.85 -12.92 2.26
N ALA A 129 3.99 -13.59 2.44
CA ALA A 129 4.80 -14.09 1.34
C ALA A 129 4.06 -15.16 0.51
N GLU A 130 3.27 -16.01 1.16
CA GLU A 130 2.44 -17.00 0.48
C GLU A 130 1.28 -16.34 -0.30
N ALA A 131 0.72 -15.27 0.25
CA ALA A 131 -0.36 -14.50 -0.37
C ALA A 131 0.12 -13.61 -1.54
N ARG A 132 1.44 -13.38 -1.64
CA ARG A 132 2.02 -12.46 -2.63
C ARG A 132 1.64 -12.84 -4.06
N GLY A 133 1.05 -11.87 -4.78
CA GLY A 133 0.67 -12.02 -6.18
C GLY A 133 -0.52 -12.94 -6.44
N LYS A 134 -1.25 -13.37 -5.40
CA LYS A 134 -2.44 -14.22 -5.54
C LYS A 134 -3.68 -13.38 -5.85
N VAL A 135 -3.67 -12.73 -7.00
CA VAL A 135 -4.73 -11.80 -7.44
C VAL A 135 -6.10 -12.45 -7.60
N ASP A 136 -6.18 -13.77 -7.77
CA ASP A 136 -7.43 -14.51 -7.87
C ASP A 136 -8.31 -14.42 -6.61
N TYR A 137 -7.72 -14.00 -5.48
CA TYR A 137 -8.45 -13.73 -4.22
C TYR A 137 -9.05 -12.32 -4.16
N LEU A 138 -8.79 -11.47 -5.19
CA LEU A 138 -9.35 -10.12 -5.28
C LEU A 138 -10.50 -10.09 -6.27
N HIS A 139 -11.61 -9.51 -5.84
CA HIS A 139 -12.76 -9.24 -6.69
C HIS A 139 -12.91 -7.74 -6.91
N LEU A 140 -12.97 -7.35 -8.18
CA LEU A 140 -13.38 -5.98 -8.53
C LEU A 140 -14.89 -5.85 -8.29
N LEU A 141 -15.25 -4.89 -7.45
CA LEU A 141 -16.65 -4.54 -7.29
C LEU A 141 -17.17 -3.92 -8.58
N ASP A 142 -18.33 -4.39 -9.04
CA ASP A 142 -18.99 -3.82 -10.19
C ASP A 142 -19.42 -2.39 -9.87
N HIS A 143 -18.73 -1.43 -10.47
CA HIS A 143 -19.07 -0.02 -10.38
C HIS A 143 -19.26 0.55 -11.79
N PRO A 144 -20.40 1.20 -12.10
CA PRO A 144 -20.71 1.65 -13.46
C PRO A 144 -19.63 2.54 -14.10
N SER A 145 -18.94 3.34 -13.29
CA SER A 145 -17.90 4.24 -13.79
C SER A 145 -16.52 3.59 -13.97
N SER A 146 -16.23 2.46 -13.32
CA SER A 146 -14.92 1.85 -13.37
C SER A 146 -14.84 0.64 -14.31
N VAL A 147 -15.84 -0.21 -14.31
CA VAL A 147 -15.84 -1.47 -15.07
C VAL A 147 -16.05 -1.22 -16.57
N GLY A 148 -16.90 -0.26 -16.92
CA GLY A 148 -17.21 0.06 -18.32
C GLY A 148 -16.12 0.87 -19.03
N GLN A 149 -15.42 1.75 -18.32
CA GLN A 149 -14.47 2.68 -18.94
C GLN A 149 -13.02 2.16 -18.98
N LEU A 150 -12.62 1.29 -18.08
CA LEU A 150 -11.23 0.89 -17.92
C LEU A 150 -10.94 -0.56 -18.29
N HIS A 151 -11.94 -1.34 -18.70
CA HIS A 151 -11.81 -2.77 -18.99
C HIS A 151 -11.06 -3.55 -17.89
N LEU A 152 -11.26 -3.16 -16.63
CA LEU A 152 -10.52 -3.68 -15.48
C LEU A 152 -10.71 -5.19 -15.24
N LYS A 153 -11.66 -5.85 -15.91
CA LYS A 153 -11.86 -7.30 -15.80
C LYS A 153 -10.60 -8.11 -16.13
N ASN A 154 -9.75 -7.58 -17.01
CA ASN A 154 -8.47 -8.22 -17.37
C ASN A 154 -7.28 -7.67 -16.58
N PHE A 155 -7.51 -6.70 -15.71
CA PHE A 155 -6.42 -6.01 -15.00
C PHE A 155 -5.67 -6.94 -14.04
N ALA A 156 -6.38 -7.83 -13.38
CA ALA A 156 -5.80 -8.81 -12.48
C ALA A 156 -5.21 -10.06 -13.20
N TYR A 157 -5.31 -10.12 -14.53
CA TYR A 157 -4.76 -11.25 -15.28
C TYR A 157 -3.24 -11.16 -15.35
N ILE A 158 -2.56 -12.10 -14.73
CA ILE A 158 -1.13 -12.33 -14.91
C ILE A 158 -0.98 -13.44 -15.95
N PRO A 159 -0.40 -13.15 -17.14
CA PRO A 159 -0.14 -14.20 -18.12
C PRO A 159 0.79 -15.25 -17.51
N HIS A 160 0.30 -16.46 -17.38
CA HIS A 160 1.18 -17.58 -17.04
C HIS A 160 2.08 -17.86 -18.23
N HIS A 161 3.32 -17.41 -18.21
CA HIS A 161 4.32 -17.85 -19.15
C HIS A 161 4.52 -19.36 -18.96
N LYS A 162 4.15 -20.15 -19.97
CA LYS A 162 4.68 -21.50 -20.08
C LYS A 162 6.18 -21.36 -19.99
N LYS A 163 6.80 -22.01 -18.99
CA LYS A 163 8.26 -22.09 -18.90
C LYS A 163 8.75 -22.55 -20.28
N VAL A 164 9.36 -21.65 -21.03
CA VAL A 164 10.10 -22.03 -22.24
C VAL A 164 11.21 -22.92 -21.72
N LYS A 165 11.13 -24.21 -22.00
CA LYS A 165 12.23 -25.12 -21.74
C LYS A 165 13.41 -24.55 -22.53
N SER A 166 14.44 -24.11 -21.83
CA SER A 166 15.73 -23.79 -22.45
C SER A 166 16.19 -25.02 -23.24
N PRO A 167 16.76 -24.84 -24.43
CA PRO A 167 17.26 -25.91 -25.25
C PRO A 167 18.38 -26.69 -24.57
#